data_8177ef82619a9bd993c336fede1d18bb
#
_entry.id   8177ef82619a9bd993c336fede1d18bb
#
_cell.length_a   1.000
_cell.length_b   1.000
_cell.length_c   1.000
_cell.angle_alpha   90.00
_cell.angle_beta   90.00
_cell.angle_gamma   90.00
#
_symmetry.space_group_name_H-M   'P 1'
#
loop_
_entity.id
_entity.type
_entity.pdbx_description
1 polymer ?
#
loop_
_entity_poly.entity_id
_entity_poly.type
_entity_poly.pdbx_seq_one_letter_code
_entity_poly.pdbx_strand_id
1 'polypeptide(L)'
;PSSAASDVYKRQVVQIVPFGTRTEDEVLGIAACLEEHYPHSMANAVVQAASAKGIRHDEMHSEVQYVVAHGIASTIGGEKAVIGSQHFVFEDEGCYIPTAETAKFDALPPEYSHLYLAIGGVLAGVICIADPLRAEAAEVLRQLRGLGIQKAVMMTGDNDRTASVIAKQVGVDAYYAEVLPEDKARFV
;
A
#
# COMPACT_ATOMS: atom_id res chain seq x y z
N PRO A 1 -25.72 19.74 -1.28
CA PRO A 1 -24.98 19.73 -0.07
C PRO A 1 -24.01 18.56 -0.01
N SER A 2 -22.76 18.90 0.00
CA SER A 2 -21.55 18.27 0.47
C SER A 2 -21.01 17.02 -0.22
N SER A 3 -20.46 17.18 -1.42
CA SER A 3 -19.42 16.27 -1.92
C SER A 3 -18.00 16.64 -1.40
N ALA A 4 -17.85 17.80 -0.77
CA ALA A 4 -16.55 18.29 -0.30
C ALA A 4 -16.00 17.59 0.96
N ALA A 5 -16.84 16.96 1.78
CA ALA A 5 -16.39 16.27 3.00
C ALA A 5 -15.84 14.85 2.75
N SER A 6 -16.12 14.28 1.58
CA SER A 6 -15.68 12.92 1.22
C SER A 6 -14.26 12.89 0.62
N ASP A 7 -13.75 14.02 0.12
CA ASP A 7 -12.44 14.07 -0.54
C ASP A 7 -11.24 14.24 0.42
N VAL A 8 -11.49 14.67 1.65
CA VAL A 8 -10.44 14.97 2.64
C VAL A 8 -9.75 13.70 3.19
N TYR A 9 -10.36 12.52 3.02
CA TYR A 9 -9.87 11.25 3.58
C TYR A 9 -9.61 10.16 2.52
N LYS A 10 -9.43 10.54 1.26
CA LYS A 10 -9.09 9.57 0.21
C LYS A 10 -7.60 9.29 0.21
N ARG A 11 -7.24 8.01 0.12
CA ARG A 11 -5.88 7.58 -0.16
C ARG A 11 -5.38 8.21 -1.45
N GLN A 12 -4.14 8.68 -1.45
CA GLN A 12 -3.53 9.35 -2.60
C GLN A 12 -2.11 8.85 -2.81
N VAL A 13 -1.72 8.61 -4.07
CA VAL A 13 -0.33 8.40 -4.42
C VAL A 13 0.43 9.70 -4.21
N VAL A 14 1.47 9.66 -3.37
CA VAL A 14 2.29 10.83 -3.04
C VAL A 14 3.68 10.76 -3.64
N GLN A 15 4.19 9.55 -3.85
CA GLN A 15 5.50 9.33 -4.43
C GLN A 15 5.54 7.98 -5.16
N ILE A 16 6.29 7.92 -6.24
CA ILE A 16 6.61 6.69 -6.96
C ILE A 16 8.12 6.56 -6.95
N VAL A 17 8.61 5.43 -6.48
CA VAL A 17 10.04 5.14 -6.41
C VAL A 17 10.34 3.98 -7.37
N PRO A 18 10.81 4.26 -8.59
CA PRO A 18 11.15 3.23 -9.56
C PRO A 18 12.43 2.51 -9.15
N PHE A 19 12.56 1.24 -9.51
CA PHE A 19 13.76 0.42 -9.33
C PHE A 19 14.21 -0.12 -10.70
N GLY A 20 15.51 -0.41 -10.81
CA GLY A 20 16.10 -0.80 -12.10
C GLY A 20 16.11 0.36 -13.10
N THR A 21 15.72 0.08 -14.33
CA THR A 21 15.75 1.05 -15.45
C THR A 21 14.41 1.69 -15.77
N ARG A 22 13.37 1.40 -14.99
CA ARG A 22 12.01 1.90 -15.25
C ARG A 22 11.86 3.34 -14.79
N THR A 23 10.94 4.04 -15.42
CA THR A 23 10.54 5.39 -15.04
C THR A 23 9.34 5.35 -14.07
N GLU A 24 9.08 6.45 -13.37
CA GLU A 24 7.90 6.60 -12.52
C GLU A 24 6.58 6.36 -13.28
N ASP A 25 6.49 6.87 -14.51
CA ASP A 25 5.28 6.74 -15.32
C ASP A 25 5.06 5.29 -15.82
N GLU A 26 6.13 4.55 -16.11
CA GLU A 26 6.04 3.12 -16.42
C GLU A 26 5.57 2.32 -15.22
N VAL A 27 6.15 2.56 -14.03
CA VAL A 27 5.74 1.90 -12.78
C VAL A 27 4.27 2.18 -12.49
N LEU A 28 3.86 3.45 -12.58
CA LEU A 28 2.47 3.85 -12.31
C LEU A 28 1.49 3.27 -13.34
N GLY A 29 1.86 3.27 -14.62
CA GLY A 29 1.03 2.72 -15.69
C GLY A 29 0.80 1.22 -15.55
N ILE A 30 1.87 0.46 -15.25
CA ILE A 30 1.80 -0.99 -15.00
C ILE A 30 0.95 -1.27 -13.76
N ALA A 31 1.19 -0.54 -12.67
CA ALA A 31 0.42 -0.71 -11.45
C ALA A 31 -1.06 -0.41 -11.65
N ALA A 32 -1.42 0.67 -12.36
CA ALA A 32 -2.80 1.01 -12.66
C ALA A 32 -3.48 -0.05 -13.52
N CYS A 33 -2.77 -0.60 -14.52
CA CYS A 33 -3.26 -1.65 -15.38
C CYS A 33 -3.60 -2.93 -14.59
N LEU A 34 -2.80 -3.30 -13.59
CA LEU A 34 -3.05 -4.48 -12.75
C LEU A 34 -4.18 -4.23 -11.74
N GLU A 35 -4.19 -3.05 -11.11
CA GLU A 35 -5.08 -2.70 -10.01
C GLU A 35 -6.52 -2.36 -10.47
N GLU A 36 -6.74 -1.97 -11.72
CA GLU A 36 -8.07 -1.58 -12.21
C GLU A 36 -9.11 -2.70 -12.18
N HIS A 37 -8.68 -3.96 -12.22
CA HIS A 37 -9.55 -5.12 -12.23
C HIS A 37 -10.13 -5.48 -10.85
N TYR A 38 -9.51 -5.00 -9.78
CA TYR A 38 -9.92 -5.31 -8.40
C TYR A 38 -10.01 -4.03 -7.56
N PRO A 39 -11.10 -3.25 -7.71
CA PRO A 39 -11.22 -1.95 -7.10
C PRO A 39 -11.28 -2.04 -5.58
N HIS A 40 -10.28 -1.48 -4.93
CA HIS A 40 -10.22 -1.20 -3.49
C HIS A 40 -9.55 0.18 -3.26
N SER A 41 -9.48 0.62 -2.02
CA SER A 41 -9.07 2.00 -1.75
C SER A 41 -7.65 2.36 -2.24
N MET A 42 -6.70 1.44 -2.18
CA MET A 42 -5.34 1.64 -2.71
C MET A 42 -5.34 1.57 -4.24
N ALA A 43 -6.00 0.57 -4.84
CA ALA A 43 -6.18 0.45 -6.28
C ALA A 43 -6.77 1.74 -6.89
N ASN A 44 -7.85 2.25 -6.28
CA ASN A 44 -8.47 3.49 -6.73
C ASN A 44 -7.50 4.67 -6.69
N ALA A 45 -6.63 4.77 -5.68
CA ALA A 45 -5.63 5.83 -5.60
C ALA A 45 -4.61 5.74 -6.74
N VAL A 46 -4.15 4.52 -7.07
CA VAL A 46 -3.20 4.27 -8.17
C VAL A 46 -3.82 4.59 -9.52
N VAL A 47 -5.02 4.07 -9.80
CA VAL A 47 -5.74 4.31 -11.05
C VAL A 47 -6.05 5.80 -11.24
N GLN A 48 -6.47 6.50 -10.19
CA GLN A 48 -6.71 7.94 -10.23
C GLN A 48 -5.43 8.73 -10.50
N ALA A 49 -4.30 8.35 -9.89
CA ALA A 49 -3.03 9.00 -10.12
C ALA A 49 -2.55 8.83 -11.58
N ALA A 50 -2.68 7.63 -12.15
CA ALA A 50 -2.37 7.38 -13.55
C ALA A 50 -3.26 8.19 -14.49
N SER A 51 -4.56 8.22 -14.24
CA SER A 51 -5.53 9.00 -15.00
C SER A 51 -5.24 10.50 -14.95
N ALA A 52 -4.90 11.04 -13.77
CA ALA A 52 -4.56 12.45 -13.59
C ALA A 52 -3.30 12.88 -14.35
N LYS A 53 -2.34 11.96 -14.52
CA LYS A 53 -1.14 12.16 -15.35
C LYS A 53 -1.39 11.91 -16.84
N GLY A 54 -2.59 11.47 -17.25
CA GLY A 54 -2.90 11.10 -18.63
C GLY A 54 -2.19 9.85 -19.11
N ILE A 55 -1.73 9.00 -18.19
CA ILE A 55 -1.08 7.73 -18.53
C ILE A 55 -2.17 6.78 -19.02
N ARG A 56 -2.05 6.40 -20.28
CA ARG A 56 -2.88 5.34 -20.86
C ARG A 56 -2.29 4.01 -20.45
N HIS A 57 -3.09 3.20 -19.76
CA HIS A 57 -2.79 1.82 -19.46
C HIS A 57 -3.71 0.96 -20.32
N ASP A 58 -3.35 0.77 -21.59
CA ASP A 58 -3.98 -0.25 -22.41
C ASP A 58 -3.67 -1.62 -21.79
N GLU A 59 -4.56 -2.58 -21.89
CA GLU A 59 -4.35 -3.94 -21.35
C GLU A 59 -3.03 -4.53 -21.84
N MET A 60 -1.99 -4.42 -21.02
CA MET A 60 -0.64 -4.90 -21.31
C MET A 60 -0.35 -6.26 -20.69
N HIS A 61 -1.34 -6.83 -19.98
CA HIS A 61 -1.21 -8.07 -19.23
C HIS A 61 -2.06 -9.19 -19.83
N SER A 62 -1.71 -10.43 -19.51
CA SER A 62 -2.54 -11.60 -19.72
C SER A 62 -3.59 -11.72 -18.59
N GLU A 63 -4.17 -12.90 -18.40
CA GLU A 63 -5.12 -13.18 -17.32
C GLU A 63 -4.56 -12.73 -15.95
N VAL A 64 -5.35 -11.95 -15.20
CA VAL A 64 -4.99 -11.45 -13.88
C VAL A 64 -5.48 -12.42 -12.82
N GLN A 65 -4.59 -12.86 -11.95
CA GLN A 65 -4.91 -13.70 -10.79
C GLN A 65 -4.89 -12.85 -9.53
N TYR A 66 -6.05 -12.71 -8.90
CA TYR A 66 -6.17 -12.04 -7.62
C TYR A 66 -5.94 -13.03 -6.46
N VAL A 67 -4.95 -12.74 -5.63
CA VAL A 67 -4.72 -13.48 -4.38
C VAL A 67 -5.37 -12.70 -3.25
N VAL A 68 -6.47 -13.24 -2.72
CA VAL A 68 -7.32 -12.57 -1.73
C VAL A 68 -6.49 -12.03 -0.57
N ALA A 69 -6.65 -10.74 -0.27
CA ALA A 69 -5.99 -10.00 0.80
C ALA A 69 -4.46 -9.84 0.69
N HIS A 70 -3.80 -10.40 -0.32
CA HIS A 70 -2.35 -10.39 -0.48
C HIS A 70 -1.89 -9.50 -1.63
N GLY A 71 -2.45 -9.65 -2.82
CA GLY A 71 -2.04 -8.89 -3.99
C GLY A 71 -2.57 -9.45 -5.30
N ILE A 72 -1.96 -9.02 -6.39
CA ILE A 72 -2.32 -9.39 -7.75
C ILE A 72 -1.10 -9.97 -8.46
N ALA A 73 -1.28 -11.08 -9.16
CA ALA A 73 -0.29 -11.65 -10.06
C ALA A 73 -0.81 -11.71 -11.50
N SER A 74 0.04 -11.42 -12.46
CA SER A 74 -0.25 -11.48 -13.89
C SER A 74 1.02 -11.70 -14.69
N THR A 75 0.92 -11.63 -16.02
CA THR A 75 2.07 -11.66 -16.94
C THR A 75 2.06 -10.43 -17.83
N ILE A 76 3.18 -9.72 -17.87
CA ILE A 76 3.39 -8.54 -18.70
C ILE A 76 4.62 -8.76 -19.57
N GLY A 77 4.46 -8.66 -20.88
CA GLY A 77 5.56 -8.87 -21.81
C GLY A 77 6.21 -10.26 -21.74
N GLY A 78 5.48 -11.28 -21.25
CA GLY A 78 5.99 -12.63 -21.05
C GLY A 78 6.67 -12.87 -19.69
N GLU A 79 6.79 -11.86 -18.84
CA GLU A 79 7.36 -11.97 -17.49
C GLU A 79 6.26 -11.90 -16.43
N LYS A 80 6.43 -12.67 -15.35
CA LYS A 80 5.51 -12.61 -14.20
C LYS A 80 5.60 -11.23 -13.55
N ALA A 81 4.46 -10.57 -13.41
CA ALA A 81 4.31 -9.31 -12.72
C ALA A 81 3.43 -9.50 -11.49
N VAL A 82 3.88 -9.00 -10.35
CA VAL A 82 3.14 -9.08 -9.08
C VAL A 82 3.10 -7.71 -8.43
N ILE A 83 1.94 -7.37 -7.85
CA ILE A 83 1.74 -6.13 -7.12
C ILE A 83 0.98 -6.41 -5.82
N GLY A 84 1.43 -5.84 -4.71
CA GLY A 84 0.79 -6.09 -3.43
C GLY A 84 1.58 -5.60 -2.23
N SER A 85 1.29 -6.20 -1.06
CA SER A 85 1.98 -5.93 0.20
C SER A 85 3.44 -6.39 0.15
N GLN A 86 4.24 -5.93 1.12
CA GLN A 86 5.62 -6.37 1.29
C GLN A 86 5.71 -7.90 1.44
N HIS A 87 4.89 -8.45 2.33
CA HIS A 87 4.81 -9.88 2.58
C HIS A 87 4.52 -10.67 1.30
N PHE A 88 3.46 -10.26 0.56
CA PHE A 88 3.09 -10.94 -0.69
C PHE A 88 4.23 -10.94 -1.71
N VAL A 89 4.84 -9.79 -1.97
CA VAL A 89 5.86 -9.67 -3.03
C VAL A 89 7.16 -10.40 -2.66
N PHE A 90 7.62 -10.28 -1.41
CA PHE A 90 8.94 -10.80 -1.03
C PHE A 90 8.91 -12.17 -0.37
N GLU A 91 7.86 -12.51 0.39
CA GLU A 91 7.77 -13.79 1.09
C GLU A 91 6.96 -14.81 0.30
N ASP A 92 5.74 -14.49 -0.12
CA ASP A 92 4.89 -15.44 -0.86
C ASP A 92 5.40 -15.66 -2.29
N GLU A 93 5.76 -14.57 -2.99
CA GLU A 93 6.19 -14.61 -4.39
C GLU A 93 7.71 -14.71 -4.57
N GLY A 94 8.48 -14.57 -3.48
CA GLY A 94 9.93 -14.75 -3.47
C GLY A 94 10.71 -13.74 -4.31
N CYS A 95 10.13 -12.57 -4.58
CA CYS A 95 10.82 -11.51 -5.31
C CYS A 95 11.95 -10.91 -4.47
N TYR A 96 12.91 -10.27 -5.12
CA TYR A 96 14.05 -9.70 -4.41
C TYR A 96 14.33 -8.25 -4.83
N ILE A 97 15.05 -7.54 -3.96
CA ILE A 97 15.53 -6.19 -4.19
C ILE A 97 16.94 -6.28 -4.78
N PRO A 98 17.24 -5.59 -5.90
CA PRO A 98 18.59 -5.53 -6.41
C PRO A 98 19.54 -5.00 -5.34
N THR A 99 20.66 -5.71 -5.11
CA THR A 99 21.63 -5.34 -4.05
C THR A 99 22.14 -3.91 -4.17
N ALA A 100 22.31 -3.42 -5.39
CA ALA A 100 22.75 -2.03 -5.65
C ALA A 100 21.71 -0.97 -5.23
N GLU A 101 20.44 -1.37 -5.01
CA GLU A 101 19.33 -0.46 -4.70
C GLU A 101 18.78 -0.64 -3.28
N THR A 102 19.41 -1.47 -2.45
CA THR A 102 18.99 -1.70 -1.06
C THR A 102 18.94 -0.39 -0.27
N ALA A 103 19.93 0.48 -0.42
CA ALA A 103 19.93 1.78 0.27
C ALA A 103 18.75 2.68 -0.15
N LYS A 104 18.31 2.60 -1.41
CA LYS A 104 17.13 3.30 -1.91
C LYS A 104 15.84 2.72 -1.32
N PHE A 105 15.77 1.41 -1.18
CA PHE A 105 14.66 0.73 -0.51
C PHE A 105 14.57 1.11 0.97
N ASP A 106 15.69 1.12 1.68
CA ASP A 106 15.76 1.49 3.09
C ASP A 106 15.39 2.96 3.34
N ALA A 107 15.58 3.82 2.33
CA ALA A 107 15.23 5.24 2.38
C ALA A 107 13.77 5.54 2.04
N LEU A 108 12.92 4.52 1.78
CA LEU A 108 11.49 4.74 1.54
C LEU A 108 10.83 5.45 2.74
N PRO A 109 9.96 6.45 2.49
CA PRO A 109 9.31 7.20 3.55
C PRO A 109 8.43 6.30 4.42
N PRO A 110 8.72 6.16 5.73
CA PRO A 110 8.00 5.22 6.59
C PRO A 110 6.60 5.67 6.99
N GLU A 111 6.25 6.92 6.71
CA GLU A 111 4.93 7.49 7.04
C GLU A 111 3.83 7.12 6.05
N TYR A 112 4.18 6.51 4.91
CA TYR A 112 3.22 6.12 3.88
C TYR A 112 3.03 4.61 3.81
N SER A 113 1.85 4.18 3.41
CA SER A 113 1.62 2.79 3.00
C SER A 113 2.32 2.54 1.68
N HIS A 114 2.95 1.37 1.54
CA HIS A 114 3.69 1.00 0.36
C HIS A 114 2.98 -0.11 -0.43
N LEU A 115 2.89 0.08 -1.74
CA LEU A 115 2.45 -0.93 -2.68
C LEU A 115 3.65 -1.30 -3.57
N TYR A 116 4.05 -2.56 -3.53
CA TYR A 116 5.25 -3.06 -4.19
C TYR A 116 4.90 -3.69 -5.53
N LEU A 117 5.62 -3.32 -6.58
CA LEU A 117 5.52 -3.90 -7.91
C LEU A 117 6.82 -4.64 -8.22
N ALA A 118 6.75 -5.92 -8.55
CA ALA A 118 7.88 -6.70 -9.03
C ALA A 118 7.57 -7.33 -10.40
N ILE A 119 8.59 -7.46 -11.25
CA ILE A 119 8.48 -8.04 -12.58
C ILE A 119 9.68 -8.97 -12.81
N GLY A 120 9.43 -10.18 -13.30
CA GLY A 120 10.46 -11.20 -13.48
C GLY A 120 11.15 -11.59 -12.15
N GLY A 121 10.45 -11.48 -11.01
CA GLY A 121 10.99 -11.78 -9.69
C GLY A 121 11.84 -10.68 -9.08
N VAL A 122 11.95 -9.50 -9.71
CA VAL A 122 12.78 -8.37 -9.25
C VAL A 122 11.90 -7.17 -8.94
N LEU A 123 12.17 -6.47 -7.83
CA LEU A 123 11.46 -5.23 -7.50
C LEU A 123 11.63 -4.20 -8.63
N ALA A 124 10.51 -3.74 -9.19
CA ALA A 124 10.46 -2.80 -10.30
C ALA A 124 10.04 -1.39 -9.85
N GLY A 125 9.30 -1.28 -8.74
CA GLY A 125 8.88 0.00 -8.21
C GLY A 125 8.12 -0.12 -6.90
N VAL A 126 8.07 0.99 -6.16
CA VAL A 126 7.26 1.14 -4.95
C VAL A 126 6.41 2.39 -5.09
N ILE A 127 5.11 2.24 -4.85
CA ILE A 127 4.16 3.35 -4.85
C ILE A 127 3.85 3.69 -3.40
N CYS A 128 4.21 4.90 -3.00
CA CYS A 128 3.93 5.42 -1.66
C CYS A 128 2.55 6.07 -1.66
N ILE A 129 1.68 5.62 -0.78
CA ILE A 129 0.29 6.03 -0.69
C ILE A 129 0.05 6.67 0.66
N ALA A 130 -0.35 7.94 0.67
CA ALA A 130 -0.82 8.58 1.88
C ALA A 130 -2.21 8.04 2.23
N ASP A 131 -2.33 7.53 3.45
CA ASP A 131 -3.59 7.21 4.10
C ASP A 131 -3.77 8.17 5.27
N PRO A 132 -4.38 9.35 5.02
CA PRO A 132 -4.44 10.38 6.04
C PRO A 132 -5.22 9.87 7.24
N LEU A 133 -4.60 9.93 8.40
CA LEU A 133 -5.27 9.69 9.67
C LEU A 133 -6.46 10.64 9.80
N ARG A 134 -7.59 10.13 10.26
CA ARG A 134 -8.72 10.99 10.60
C ARG A 134 -8.28 11.96 11.68
N ALA A 135 -8.51 13.25 11.46
CA ALA A 135 -8.11 14.30 12.39
C ALA A 135 -8.64 14.05 13.81
N GLU A 136 -9.79 13.38 13.91
CA GLU A 136 -10.45 13.06 15.17
C GLU A 136 -9.86 11.85 15.90
N ALA A 137 -9.01 11.03 15.26
CA ALA A 137 -8.58 9.73 15.81
C ALA A 137 -7.93 9.85 17.20
N ALA A 138 -6.98 10.78 17.35
CA ALA A 138 -6.31 11.01 18.63
C ALA A 138 -7.27 11.60 19.69
N GLU A 139 -8.20 12.47 19.28
CA GLU A 139 -9.21 13.05 20.16
C GLU A 139 -10.19 11.99 20.66
N VAL A 140 -10.72 11.15 19.76
CA VAL A 140 -11.62 10.06 20.10
C VAL A 140 -10.95 9.09 21.09
N LEU A 141 -9.67 8.78 20.90
CA LEU A 141 -8.90 7.96 21.84
C LEU A 141 -8.80 8.59 23.23
N ARG A 142 -8.57 9.90 23.31
CA ARG A 142 -8.56 10.61 24.60
C ARG A 142 -9.93 10.54 25.29
N GLN A 143 -11.01 10.74 24.56
CA GLN A 143 -12.38 10.65 25.09
C GLN A 143 -12.69 9.24 25.58
N LEU A 144 -12.32 8.20 24.82
CA LEU A 144 -12.50 6.80 25.23
C LEU A 144 -11.72 6.48 26.52
N ARG A 145 -10.50 6.99 26.67
CA ARG A 145 -9.75 6.86 27.92
C ARG A 145 -10.45 7.56 29.09
N GLY A 146 -11.03 8.72 28.85
CA GLY A 146 -11.87 9.41 29.86
C GLY A 146 -13.10 8.63 30.29
N LEU A 147 -13.62 7.75 29.42
CA LEU A 147 -14.73 6.83 29.71
C LEU A 147 -14.30 5.49 30.33
N GLY A 148 -13.00 5.32 30.63
CA GLY A 148 -12.49 4.15 31.34
C GLY A 148 -11.84 3.09 30.44
N ILE A 149 -11.65 3.33 29.14
CA ILE A 149 -10.88 2.43 28.28
C ILE A 149 -9.41 2.50 28.69
N GLN A 150 -8.87 1.36 29.15
CA GLN A 150 -7.52 1.27 29.71
C GLN A 150 -6.45 0.99 28.65
N LYS A 151 -6.81 0.36 27.53
CA LYS A 151 -5.88 -0.06 26.50
C LYS A 151 -6.47 0.11 25.10
N ALA A 152 -5.74 0.79 24.23
CA ALA A 152 -6.04 0.92 22.81
C ALA A 152 -4.94 0.23 21.99
N VAL A 153 -5.35 -0.61 21.06
CA VAL A 153 -4.43 -1.38 20.21
C VAL A 153 -4.77 -1.14 18.74
N MET A 154 -3.74 -0.90 17.94
CA MET A 154 -3.86 -0.78 16.48
C MET A 154 -3.47 -2.10 15.81
N MET A 155 -4.22 -2.53 14.82
CA MET A 155 -3.89 -3.66 13.96
C MET A 155 -3.92 -3.21 12.50
N THR A 156 -2.84 -3.41 11.78
CA THR A 156 -2.71 -2.98 10.38
C THR A 156 -2.04 -4.06 9.54
N GLY A 157 -2.34 -4.08 8.25
CA GLY A 157 -1.62 -4.87 7.25
C GLY A 157 -0.35 -4.20 6.73
N ASP A 158 -0.09 -2.94 7.15
CA ASP A 158 1.14 -2.24 6.78
C ASP A 158 2.35 -2.87 7.48
N ASN A 159 3.56 -2.63 6.92
CA ASN A 159 4.79 -3.08 7.55
C ASN A 159 5.04 -2.40 8.90
N ASP A 160 5.90 -2.99 9.72
CA ASP A 160 6.20 -2.54 11.09
C ASP A 160 6.66 -1.08 11.15
N ARG A 161 7.43 -0.65 10.17
CA ARG A 161 7.98 0.70 10.09
C ARG A 161 6.89 1.76 9.96
N THR A 162 5.94 1.56 9.03
CA THR A 162 4.77 2.42 8.84
C THR A 162 3.85 2.36 10.05
N ALA A 163 3.55 1.15 10.55
CA ALA A 163 2.70 0.93 11.71
C ALA A 163 3.22 1.66 12.95
N SER A 164 4.53 1.61 13.21
CA SER A 164 5.17 2.32 14.33
C SER A 164 4.96 3.83 14.29
N VAL A 165 5.11 4.44 13.09
CA VAL A 165 4.91 5.89 12.92
C VAL A 165 3.46 6.27 13.19
N ILE A 166 2.51 5.55 12.60
CA ILE A 166 1.07 5.80 12.75
C ILE A 166 0.64 5.59 14.21
N ALA A 167 1.09 4.51 14.85
CA ALA A 167 0.77 4.21 16.25
C ALA A 167 1.18 5.35 17.20
N LYS A 168 2.35 5.93 16.98
CA LYS A 168 2.84 7.11 17.75
C LYS A 168 1.98 8.34 17.49
N GLN A 169 1.58 8.58 16.24
CA GLN A 169 0.75 9.75 15.88
C GLN A 169 -0.65 9.66 16.50
N VAL A 170 -1.26 8.47 16.49
CA VAL A 170 -2.59 8.24 17.06
C VAL A 170 -2.55 8.16 18.59
N GLY A 171 -1.43 7.71 19.17
CA GLY A 171 -1.25 7.57 20.60
C GLY A 171 -1.87 6.28 21.16
N VAL A 172 -1.81 5.17 20.43
CA VAL A 172 -2.21 3.84 20.91
C VAL A 172 -1.17 3.25 21.85
N ASP A 173 -1.58 2.30 22.71
CA ASP A 173 -0.70 1.68 23.71
C ASP A 173 0.11 0.52 23.13
N ALA A 174 -0.38 -0.11 22.06
CA ALA A 174 0.31 -1.17 21.34
C ALA A 174 -0.15 -1.20 19.87
N TYR A 175 0.67 -1.77 19.01
CA TYR A 175 0.27 -2.05 17.64
C TYR A 175 0.76 -3.43 17.19
N TYR A 176 0.08 -3.97 16.19
CA TYR A 176 0.45 -5.18 15.45
C TYR A 176 0.47 -4.82 13.96
N ALA A 177 1.63 -5.00 13.34
CA ALA A 177 1.87 -4.81 11.92
C ALA A 177 1.70 -6.12 11.15
N GLU A 178 1.57 -6.06 9.83
CA GLU A 178 1.52 -7.22 8.93
C GLU A 178 0.42 -8.24 9.28
N VAL A 179 -0.66 -7.75 9.92
CA VAL A 179 -1.78 -8.59 10.36
C VAL A 179 -2.72 -8.86 9.20
N LEU A 180 -2.85 -10.12 8.84
CA LEU A 180 -3.80 -10.57 7.83
C LEU A 180 -5.26 -10.40 8.31
N PRO A 181 -6.23 -10.19 7.40
CA PRO A 181 -7.63 -10.03 7.77
C PRO A 181 -8.19 -11.18 8.60
N GLU A 182 -7.78 -12.40 8.31
CA GLU A 182 -8.15 -13.63 9.02
C GLU A 182 -7.58 -13.70 10.45
N ASP A 183 -6.42 -13.11 10.68
CA ASP A 183 -5.80 -13.11 12.00
C ASP A 183 -6.39 -12.06 12.92
N LYS A 184 -7.00 -10.99 12.37
CA LYS A 184 -7.66 -9.96 13.18
C LYS A 184 -8.72 -10.52 14.12
N ALA A 185 -9.42 -11.57 13.69
CA ALA A 185 -10.43 -12.26 14.50
C ALA A 185 -9.85 -13.02 15.71
N ARG A 186 -8.56 -13.33 15.72
CA ARG A 186 -7.88 -14.04 16.82
C ARG A 186 -7.45 -13.14 17.97
N PHE A 187 -7.43 -11.83 17.73
CA PHE A 187 -7.02 -10.83 18.72
C PHE A 187 -8.20 -10.23 19.50
N VAL A 188 -9.42 -10.57 19.15
CA VAL A 188 -10.66 -10.19 19.82
C VAL A 188 -11.15 -11.34 20.67
#